data_6cddcfec184844547003ce58c36acfc7
#
_entry.id   6cddcfec184844547003ce58c36acfc7
#
_cell.length_a   1.000
_cell.length_b   1.000
_cell.length_c   1.000
_cell.angle_alpha   90.00
_cell.angle_beta   90.00
_cell.angle_gamma   90.00
#
_symmetry.space_group_name_H-M   'P 1'
#
loop_
_entity.id
_entity.type
_entity.pdbx_description
1 polymer ?
#
loop_
_entity_poly.entity_id
_entity_poly.type
_entity_poly.pdbx_seq_one_letter_code
_entity_poly.pdbx_strand_id
1 'polypeptide(L)'
;MTETVQERLDSLVDRPLVRHWLYWGLFWLMFAPTIGVIISSYFNYPGYLGNSLELQFGRLRPMHVNGVIFGAFSTLFMGLCYYIVPRLCGIRVWQEKLGYWLAWVWNLGLVLGMILLAMGYNQGLEAGEMPLLADSIFFVVVTLATVQFIVTIAKRI
;
A
#
# COMPACT_ATOMS: atom_id res chain seq x y z
N MET A 1 -34.68 21.97 -4.52
CA MET A 1 -33.24 22.26 -4.45
C MET A 1 -32.55 21.40 -5.49
N THR A 2 -31.99 21.98 -6.53
CA THR A 2 -31.27 21.24 -7.59
C THR A 2 -29.90 20.85 -7.05
N GLU A 3 -29.64 19.53 -6.95
CA GLU A 3 -28.31 18.99 -6.61
C GLU A 3 -27.27 19.50 -7.61
N THR A 4 -26.17 20.01 -7.11
CA THR A 4 -25.07 20.44 -7.96
C THR A 4 -24.35 19.24 -8.59
N VAL A 5 -23.74 19.40 -9.77
CA VAL A 5 -22.95 18.33 -10.41
C VAL A 5 -21.87 17.80 -9.45
N GLN A 6 -21.28 18.67 -8.64
CA GLN A 6 -20.25 18.31 -7.66
C GLN A 6 -20.82 17.41 -6.55
N GLU A 7 -21.98 17.74 -5.99
CA GLU A 7 -22.65 16.92 -4.96
C GLU A 7 -22.97 15.53 -5.49
N ARG A 8 -23.48 15.45 -6.72
CA ARG A 8 -23.74 14.18 -7.39
C ARG A 8 -22.48 13.34 -7.55
N LEU A 9 -21.38 13.91 -8.04
CA LEU A 9 -20.11 13.20 -8.19
C LEU A 9 -19.56 12.73 -6.83
N ASP A 10 -19.71 13.55 -5.79
CA ASP A 10 -19.25 13.21 -4.45
C ASP A 10 -20.09 12.09 -3.80
N SER A 11 -21.35 11.95 -4.15
CA SER A 11 -22.22 10.87 -3.67
C SER A 11 -21.85 9.48 -4.23
N LEU A 12 -21.09 9.44 -5.34
CA LEU A 12 -20.62 8.20 -5.96
C LEU A 12 -19.40 7.60 -5.25
N VAL A 13 -18.72 8.38 -4.43
CA VAL A 13 -17.49 7.96 -3.75
C VAL A 13 -17.81 7.34 -2.39
N ASP A 14 -17.35 6.12 -2.15
CA ASP A 14 -17.29 5.55 -0.81
C ASP A 14 -16.13 6.21 -0.02
N ARG A 15 -16.43 7.34 0.61
CA ARG A 15 -15.44 8.11 1.40
C ARG A 15 -14.81 7.31 2.56
N PRO A 16 -15.54 6.45 3.29
CA PRO A 16 -14.94 5.53 4.25
C PRO A 16 -13.88 4.61 3.64
N LEU A 17 -14.14 4.02 2.47
CA LEU A 17 -13.18 3.18 1.75
C LEU A 17 -11.92 3.95 1.35
N VAL A 18 -12.10 5.15 0.76
CA VAL A 18 -10.96 6.03 0.41
C VAL A 18 -10.14 6.35 1.65
N ARG A 19 -10.78 6.78 2.74
CA ARG A 19 -10.06 7.08 4.00
C ARG A 19 -9.34 5.86 4.56
N HIS A 20 -9.91 4.67 4.45
CA HIS A 20 -9.28 3.43 4.91
C HIS A 20 -7.94 3.20 4.20
N TRP A 21 -7.89 3.30 2.87
CA TRP A 21 -6.65 3.23 2.11
C TRP A 21 -5.67 4.35 2.46
N LEU A 22 -6.15 5.60 2.55
CA LEU A 22 -5.30 6.75 2.85
C LEU A 22 -4.67 6.68 4.24
N TYR A 23 -5.41 6.23 5.27
CA TYR A 23 -4.86 6.08 6.62
C TYR A 23 -3.76 5.04 6.69
N TRP A 24 -3.92 3.91 6.01
CA TRP A 24 -2.86 2.92 5.88
C TRP A 24 -1.64 3.49 5.13
N GLY A 25 -1.87 4.20 4.04
CA GLY A 25 -0.80 4.84 3.29
C GLY A 25 -0.03 5.88 4.11
N LEU A 26 -0.73 6.71 4.90
CA LEU A 26 -0.11 7.66 5.82
C LEU A 26 0.68 6.96 6.95
N PHE A 27 0.15 5.87 7.49
CA PHE A 27 0.89 5.05 8.45
C PHE A 27 2.23 4.60 7.87
N TRP A 28 2.22 4.01 6.68
CA TRP A 28 3.43 3.55 6.00
C TRP A 28 4.36 4.70 5.62
N LEU A 29 3.81 5.85 5.24
CA LEU A 29 4.58 7.06 4.92
C LEU A 29 5.34 7.61 6.14
N MET A 30 4.85 7.36 7.34
CA MET A 30 5.59 7.68 8.57
C MET A 30 6.55 6.55 8.95
N PHE A 31 6.10 5.32 8.93
CA PHE A 31 6.85 4.16 9.39
C PHE A 31 8.10 3.88 8.53
N ALA A 32 7.93 3.78 7.21
CA ALA A 32 9.02 3.36 6.34
C ALA A 32 10.16 4.40 6.23
N PRO A 33 9.92 5.71 6.09
CA PRO A 33 11.00 6.71 6.17
C PRO A 33 11.70 6.76 7.53
N THR A 34 10.99 6.47 8.63
CA THR A 34 11.64 6.36 9.95
C THR A 34 12.70 5.26 9.97
N ILE A 35 12.43 4.11 9.35
CA ILE A 35 13.46 3.08 9.15
C ILE A 35 14.62 3.63 8.32
N GLY A 36 14.34 4.44 7.30
CA GLY A 36 15.37 5.11 6.47
C GLY A 36 16.28 6.02 7.29
N VAL A 37 15.73 6.81 8.23
CA VAL A 37 16.51 7.62 9.16
C VAL A 37 17.39 6.74 10.07
N ILE A 38 16.84 5.64 10.59
CA ILE A 38 17.60 4.67 11.39
C ILE A 38 18.77 4.10 10.56
N ILE A 39 18.52 3.69 9.32
CA ILE A 39 19.55 3.15 8.43
C ILE A 39 20.64 4.19 8.16
N SER A 40 20.28 5.44 7.90
CA SER A 40 21.24 6.50 7.59
C SER A 40 22.24 6.73 8.73
N SER A 41 21.81 6.49 9.98
CA SER A 41 22.68 6.63 11.16
C SER A 41 23.82 5.63 11.20
N TYR A 42 23.71 4.47 10.53
CA TYR A 42 24.81 3.50 10.41
C TYR A 42 26.05 4.08 9.73
N PHE A 43 25.89 5.03 8.81
CA PHE A 43 27.01 5.64 8.12
C PHE A 43 27.89 6.50 9.05
N ASN A 44 27.28 7.06 10.09
CA ASN A 44 27.97 7.90 11.07
C ASN A 44 28.38 7.13 12.32
N TYR A 45 27.57 6.18 12.74
CA TYR A 45 27.76 5.42 13.99
C TYR A 45 27.56 3.92 13.76
N PRO A 46 28.53 3.23 13.11
CA PRO A 46 28.47 1.78 12.91
C PRO A 46 28.35 1.05 14.25
N GLY A 47 27.37 0.17 14.36
CA GLY A 47 27.18 -0.62 15.59
C GLY A 47 26.34 0.05 16.69
N TYR A 48 25.78 1.24 16.47
CA TYR A 48 24.95 1.93 17.50
C TYR A 48 23.70 1.13 17.91
N LEU A 49 23.20 0.23 17.03
CA LEU A 49 22.10 -0.70 17.33
C LEU A 49 22.61 -2.05 17.89
N GLY A 50 23.89 -2.13 18.23
CA GLY A 50 24.50 -3.35 18.75
C GLY A 50 24.61 -4.46 17.68
N ASN A 51 24.64 -5.70 18.14
CA ASN A 51 24.82 -6.89 17.29
C ASN A 51 23.49 -7.59 16.95
N SER A 52 22.36 -6.91 17.10
CA SER A 52 21.04 -7.49 16.72
C SER A 52 21.00 -7.75 15.23
N LEU A 53 20.77 -8.98 14.85
CA LEU A 53 20.71 -9.40 13.44
C LEU A 53 19.53 -8.75 12.71
N GLU A 54 18.41 -8.54 13.40
CA GLU A 54 17.18 -7.99 12.85
C GLU A 54 17.32 -6.50 12.49
N LEU A 55 18.21 -5.79 13.18
CA LEU A 55 18.45 -4.36 13.03
C LEU A 55 19.64 -4.03 12.12
N GLN A 56 20.24 -5.02 11.49
CA GLN A 56 21.36 -4.77 10.57
C GLN A 56 20.90 -4.06 9.30
N PHE A 57 21.80 -3.26 8.73
CA PHE A 57 21.60 -2.50 7.49
C PHE A 57 20.97 -3.34 6.37
N GLY A 58 21.51 -4.56 6.15
CA GLY A 58 21.04 -5.47 5.09
C GLY A 58 19.59 -5.95 5.25
N ARG A 59 18.99 -5.85 6.47
CA ARG A 59 17.60 -6.19 6.73
C ARG A 59 16.70 -4.95 6.77
N LEU A 60 17.18 -3.88 7.38
CA LEU A 60 16.41 -2.64 7.47
C LEU A 60 16.26 -1.93 6.11
N ARG A 61 17.28 -1.97 5.24
CA ARG A 61 17.22 -1.35 3.92
C ARG A 61 16.06 -1.90 3.07
N PRO A 62 15.91 -3.22 2.86
CA PRO A 62 14.74 -3.76 2.17
C PRO A 62 13.41 -3.36 2.83
N MET A 63 13.33 -3.36 4.15
CA MET A 63 12.11 -2.93 4.86
C MET A 63 11.76 -1.47 4.56
N HIS A 64 12.76 -0.58 4.56
CA HIS A 64 12.56 0.82 4.20
C HIS A 64 12.07 0.96 2.76
N VAL A 65 12.78 0.38 1.79
CA VAL A 65 12.48 0.52 0.36
C VAL A 65 11.08 -0.03 0.04
N ASN A 66 10.80 -1.26 0.47
CA ASN A 66 9.50 -1.90 0.19
C ASN A 66 8.36 -1.23 0.98
N GLY A 67 8.61 -0.75 2.19
CA GLY A 67 7.64 0.02 2.97
C GLY A 67 7.27 1.36 2.31
N VAL A 68 8.22 2.04 1.68
CA VAL A 68 7.95 3.27 0.91
C VAL A 68 7.16 2.94 -0.35
N ILE A 69 7.62 1.98 -1.16
CA ILE A 69 7.02 1.67 -2.46
C ILE A 69 5.65 1.03 -2.28
N PHE A 70 5.57 -0.12 -1.63
CA PHE A 70 4.33 -0.89 -1.51
C PHE A 70 3.45 -0.40 -0.36
N GLY A 71 4.07 0.06 0.74
CA GLY A 71 3.34 0.59 1.89
C GLY A 71 2.78 1.98 1.62
N ALA A 72 3.63 2.98 1.43
CA ALA A 72 3.18 4.35 1.29
C ALA A 72 2.61 4.63 -0.10
N PHE A 73 3.43 4.60 -1.15
CA PHE A 73 3.00 5.07 -2.47
C PHE A 73 1.89 4.22 -3.07
N SER A 74 2.02 2.90 -3.07
CA SER A 74 0.99 2.03 -3.66
C SER A 74 -0.34 2.13 -2.91
N THR A 75 -0.31 2.19 -1.59
CA THR A 75 -1.52 2.28 -0.76
C THR A 75 -2.22 3.64 -0.93
N LEU A 76 -1.46 4.75 -0.96
CA LEU A 76 -2.02 6.08 -1.24
C LEU A 76 -2.58 6.16 -2.65
N PHE A 77 -1.87 5.61 -3.64
CA PHE A 77 -2.33 5.56 -5.02
C PHE A 77 -3.65 4.81 -5.17
N MET A 78 -3.79 3.66 -4.49
CA MET A 78 -5.04 2.92 -4.47
C MET A 78 -6.19 3.73 -3.87
N GLY A 79 -5.95 4.45 -2.77
CA GLY A 79 -6.93 5.37 -2.19
C GLY A 79 -7.38 6.46 -3.19
N LEU A 80 -6.44 7.02 -3.96
CA LEU A 80 -6.75 7.97 -5.03
C LEU A 80 -7.57 7.33 -6.15
N CYS A 81 -7.26 6.09 -6.55
CA CYS A 81 -8.05 5.37 -7.55
C CYS A 81 -9.51 5.17 -7.11
N TYR A 82 -9.75 4.78 -5.84
CA TYR A 82 -11.10 4.67 -5.28
C TYR A 82 -11.84 6.00 -5.18
N TYR A 83 -11.14 7.12 -5.16
CA TYR A 83 -11.74 8.46 -5.23
C TYR A 83 -12.03 8.91 -6.66
N ILE A 84 -11.07 8.73 -7.57
CA ILE A 84 -11.11 9.31 -8.93
C ILE A 84 -11.97 8.46 -9.88
N VAL A 85 -11.82 7.13 -9.87
CA VAL A 85 -12.49 6.24 -10.84
C VAL A 85 -14.03 6.39 -10.81
N PRO A 86 -14.73 6.33 -9.65
CA PRO A 86 -16.19 6.47 -9.64
C PRO A 86 -16.63 7.85 -10.14
N ARG A 87 -15.89 8.90 -9.88
CA ARG A 87 -16.19 10.27 -10.34
C ARG A 87 -16.06 10.40 -11.86
N LEU A 88 -15.02 9.79 -12.45
CA LEU A 88 -14.82 9.80 -13.90
C LEU A 88 -15.81 8.90 -14.64
N CYS A 89 -16.22 7.80 -14.03
CA CYS A 89 -17.18 6.87 -14.63
C CYS A 89 -18.61 7.29 -14.44
N GLY A 90 -18.92 8.20 -13.52
CA GLY A 90 -20.28 8.61 -13.17
C GLY A 90 -21.10 7.55 -12.43
N ILE A 91 -20.44 6.51 -11.90
CA ILE A 91 -21.07 5.40 -11.15
C ILE A 91 -20.20 5.00 -9.96
N ARG A 92 -20.82 4.37 -8.97
CA ARG A 92 -20.10 3.80 -7.81
C ARG A 92 -19.19 2.64 -8.25
N VAL A 93 -18.11 2.42 -7.51
CA VAL A 93 -17.20 1.30 -7.75
C VAL A 93 -17.94 -0.03 -7.61
N TRP A 94 -17.75 -0.92 -8.57
CA TRP A 94 -18.34 -2.26 -8.50
C TRP A 94 -17.81 -3.03 -7.29
N GLN A 95 -18.72 -3.62 -6.50
CA GLN A 95 -18.35 -4.41 -5.32
C GLN A 95 -17.45 -3.65 -4.31
N GLU A 96 -17.89 -2.50 -3.81
CA GLU A 96 -17.14 -1.66 -2.85
C GLU A 96 -16.60 -2.46 -1.65
N LYS A 97 -17.33 -3.49 -1.18
CA LYS A 97 -16.85 -4.37 -0.10
C LYS A 97 -15.55 -5.10 -0.44
N LEU A 98 -15.34 -5.44 -1.72
CA LEU A 98 -14.08 -6.01 -2.18
C LEU A 98 -12.92 -5.05 -1.92
N GLY A 99 -13.11 -3.74 -2.15
CA GLY A 99 -12.08 -2.73 -1.90
C GLY A 99 -11.59 -2.70 -0.44
N TYR A 100 -12.47 -2.93 0.54
CA TYR A 100 -12.08 -3.05 1.94
C TYR A 100 -11.25 -4.32 2.21
N TRP A 101 -11.68 -5.46 1.66
CA TRP A 101 -10.93 -6.71 1.79
C TRP A 101 -9.55 -6.60 1.14
N LEU A 102 -9.45 -5.99 -0.02
CA LEU A 102 -8.17 -5.76 -0.71
C LEU A 102 -7.24 -4.89 0.13
N ALA A 103 -7.76 -3.84 0.79
CA ALA A 103 -6.97 -3.00 1.69
C ALA A 103 -6.41 -3.80 2.87
N TRP A 104 -7.23 -4.63 3.50
CA TRP A 104 -6.77 -5.46 4.61
C TRP A 104 -5.74 -6.49 4.17
N VAL A 105 -6.02 -7.23 3.10
CA VAL A 105 -5.12 -8.28 2.59
C VAL A 105 -3.78 -7.68 2.15
N TRP A 106 -3.80 -6.51 1.49
CA TRP A 106 -2.60 -5.76 1.12
C TRP A 106 -1.73 -5.43 2.33
N ASN A 107 -2.32 -4.81 3.35
CA ASN A 107 -1.59 -4.37 4.52
C ASN A 107 -1.12 -5.53 5.41
N LEU A 108 -1.90 -6.60 5.52
CA LEU A 108 -1.44 -7.84 6.19
C LEU A 108 -0.28 -8.49 5.43
N GLY A 109 -0.31 -8.49 4.10
CA GLY A 109 0.81 -8.93 3.25
C GLY A 109 2.08 -8.10 3.48
N LEU A 110 1.93 -6.78 3.61
CA LEU A 110 3.05 -5.87 3.94
C LEU A 110 3.63 -6.18 5.32
N VAL A 111 2.80 -6.29 6.35
CA VAL A 111 3.26 -6.61 7.71
C VAL A 111 3.99 -7.95 7.72
N LEU A 112 3.42 -8.97 7.07
CA LEU A 112 4.06 -10.28 6.93
C LEU A 112 5.42 -10.16 6.22
N GLY A 113 5.48 -9.44 5.10
CA GLY A 113 6.71 -9.19 4.35
C GLY A 113 7.77 -8.49 5.21
N MET A 114 7.39 -7.47 5.99
CA MET A 114 8.31 -6.77 6.91
C MET A 114 8.88 -7.71 7.97
N ILE A 115 8.04 -8.57 8.56
CA ILE A 115 8.49 -9.57 9.55
C ILE A 115 9.49 -10.54 8.90
N LEU A 116 9.17 -11.06 7.73
CA LEU A 116 10.05 -11.99 7.01
C LEU A 116 11.38 -11.35 6.62
N LEU A 117 11.38 -10.09 6.15
CA LEU A 117 12.59 -9.32 5.87
C LEU A 117 13.45 -9.12 7.14
N ALA A 118 12.82 -8.79 8.27
CA ALA A 118 13.51 -8.68 9.55
C ALA A 118 14.15 -10.00 9.98
N MET A 119 13.50 -11.13 9.70
CA MET A 119 14.04 -12.48 9.93
C MET A 119 15.15 -12.87 8.94
N GLY A 120 15.36 -12.09 7.88
CA GLY A 120 16.40 -12.31 6.86
C GLY A 120 15.93 -13.09 5.63
N TYR A 121 14.64 -13.34 5.49
CA TYR A 121 14.08 -13.92 4.27
C TYR A 121 13.91 -12.83 3.22
N ASN A 122 14.75 -12.81 2.20
CA ASN A 122 14.61 -11.92 1.06
C ASN A 122 14.90 -12.63 -0.25
N GLN A 123 14.54 -12.05 -1.39
CA GLN A 123 14.79 -12.61 -2.73
C GLN A 123 16.06 -12.00 -3.28
N GLY A 124 16.99 -11.51 -2.89
CA GLY A 124 18.26 -11.03 -3.46
C GLY A 124 18.15 -10.23 -4.78
N LEU A 125 16.95 -9.72 -5.08
CA LEU A 125 16.65 -8.84 -6.23
C LEU A 125 16.52 -7.41 -5.73
N GLU A 126 17.25 -6.46 -6.29
CA GLU A 126 17.15 -5.05 -5.92
C GLU A 126 15.74 -4.52 -6.25
N ALA A 127 15.12 -3.82 -5.30
CA ALA A 127 13.72 -3.35 -5.34
C ALA A 127 12.66 -4.46 -5.46
N GLY A 128 13.05 -5.73 -5.38
CA GLY A 128 12.18 -6.91 -5.35
C GLY A 128 12.58 -7.85 -4.23
N GLU A 129 13.00 -7.30 -3.09
CA GLU A 129 13.50 -8.08 -1.95
C GLU A 129 12.37 -8.76 -1.15
N MET A 130 11.11 -8.40 -1.38
CA MET A 130 9.98 -9.01 -0.68
C MET A 130 9.97 -10.53 -0.87
N PRO A 131 9.71 -11.31 0.19
CA PRO A 131 9.58 -12.76 0.08
C PRO A 131 8.45 -13.14 -0.86
N LEU A 132 8.63 -14.22 -1.62
CA LEU A 132 7.68 -14.69 -2.64
C LEU A 132 6.23 -14.80 -2.14
N LEU A 133 6.04 -15.14 -0.87
CA LEU A 133 4.71 -15.22 -0.27
C LEU A 133 4.03 -13.83 -0.24
N ALA A 134 4.75 -12.78 0.16
CA ALA A 134 4.23 -11.40 0.18
C ALA A 134 3.97 -10.89 -1.24
N ASP A 135 4.89 -11.14 -2.17
CA ASP A 135 4.72 -10.78 -3.59
C ASP A 135 3.51 -11.47 -4.23
N SER A 136 3.27 -12.74 -3.88
CA SER A 136 2.09 -13.48 -4.36
C SER A 136 0.79 -12.83 -3.85
N ILE A 137 0.76 -12.38 -2.59
CA ILE A 137 -0.39 -11.64 -2.03
C ILE A 137 -0.59 -10.33 -2.80
N PHE A 138 0.48 -9.56 -3.04
CA PHE A 138 0.40 -8.30 -3.79
C PHE A 138 -0.10 -8.52 -5.21
N PHE A 139 0.40 -9.53 -5.90
CA PHE A 139 -0.04 -9.89 -7.25
C PHE A 139 -1.55 -10.17 -7.29
N VAL A 140 -2.06 -10.97 -6.36
CA VAL A 140 -3.49 -11.29 -6.27
C VAL A 140 -4.31 -10.03 -6.00
N VAL A 141 -3.88 -9.19 -5.04
CA VAL A 141 -4.61 -7.96 -4.69
C VAL A 141 -4.65 -6.98 -5.87
N VAL A 142 -3.52 -6.75 -6.55
CA VAL A 142 -3.45 -5.86 -7.72
C VAL A 142 -4.32 -6.39 -8.85
N THR A 143 -4.28 -7.71 -9.11
CA THR A 143 -5.11 -8.33 -10.14
C THR A 143 -6.60 -8.13 -9.85
N LEU A 144 -7.06 -8.41 -8.63
CA LEU A 144 -8.46 -8.24 -8.24
C LEU A 144 -8.89 -6.77 -8.26
N ALA A 145 -8.04 -5.85 -7.81
CA ALA A 145 -8.31 -4.41 -7.88
C ALA A 145 -8.42 -3.93 -9.33
N THR A 146 -7.53 -4.41 -10.21
CA THR A 146 -7.56 -4.10 -11.64
C THR A 146 -8.86 -4.60 -12.27
N VAL A 147 -9.28 -5.83 -11.98
CA VAL A 147 -10.57 -6.38 -12.44
C VAL A 147 -11.73 -5.53 -11.92
N GLN A 148 -11.71 -5.13 -10.64
CA GLN A 148 -12.73 -4.28 -10.04
C GLN A 148 -12.87 -2.94 -10.79
N PHE A 149 -11.76 -2.27 -11.11
CA PHE A 149 -11.77 -1.02 -11.86
C PHE A 149 -12.18 -1.22 -13.32
N ILE A 150 -11.69 -2.26 -14.01
CA ILE A 150 -12.10 -2.57 -15.38
C ILE A 150 -13.62 -2.80 -15.45
N VAL A 151 -14.19 -3.60 -14.55
CA VAL A 151 -15.63 -3.84 -14.49
C VAL A 151 -16.40 -2.55 -14.21
N THR A 152 -15.89 -1.70 -13.33
CA THR A 152 -16.48 -0.37 -13.07
C THR A 152 -16.49 0.48 -14.32
N ILE A 153 -15.36 0.55 -15.03
CA ILE A 153 -15.24 1.32 -16.29
C ILE A 153 -16.15 0.76 -17.38
N ALA A 154 -16.23 -0.56 -17.50
CA ALA A 154 -17.09 -1.22 -18.49
C ALA A 154 -18.59 -0.99 -18.25
N LYS A 155 -18.99 -0.73 -17.01
CA LYS A 155 -20.39 -0.43 -16.62
C LYS A 155 -20.74 1.06 -16.66
N ARG A 156 -19.79 1.94 -17.01
CA ARG A 156 -20.06 3.38 -17.17
C ARG A 156 -21.13 3.59 -18.26
N ILE A 157 -21.99 4.54 -18.06
CA ILE A 157 -23.04 4.93 -19.00
C ILE A 157 -22.46 5.96 -19.96
#